data_d91350f2a3e8a6c96914c6d9f69fb574
#
_entry.id   d91350f2a3e8a6c96914c6d9f69fb574
#
_cell.length_a   1.000
_cell.length_b   1.000
_cell.length_c   1.000
_cell.angle_alpha   90.00
_cell.angle_beta   90.00
_cell.angle_gamma   90.00
#
_symmetry.space_group_name_H-M   'P 1'
#
loop_
_entity.id
_entity.type
_entity.pdbx_description
1 polymer ?
#
loop_
_entity_poly.entity_id
_entity_poly.type
_entity_poly.pdbx_seq_one_letter_code
_entity_poly.pdbx_strand_id
1 'polypeptide(L)'
;MLDQIQKYLDVALYPDRLTAARPDGRNVAMPIYPQLQNSEKFGGVTNAFYTSAGIFVKAAANRMERLSDIGWKEVAVNELKPFISGTAAILKATRNRNDELIAMEADFLRRDVDPVRAAEIRGYVRNMRLNDVMQLALSNADVASAILDGRELVGVPDTAIPAIKEALIQNNLIARYAGMYKLQPDLKNLLQSGPDINAAQVAGKQALANYKSAKDEVELAESLVHSALNFAAVVADVSNADIFDLIKEAA
;
A
#
# COMPACT_ATOMS: atom_id res chain seq x y z
N MET A 1 29.95 -42.81 13.56
CA MET A 1 29.23 -41.56 13.90
C MET A 1 29.55 -40.55 12.81
N LEU A 2 28.67 -40.40 11.86
CA LEU A 2 28.80 -39.32 10.91
C LEU A 2 28.42 -38.05 11.69
N ASP A 3 29.41 -37.20 11.98
CA ASP A 3 29.17 -35.87 12.50
C ASP A 3 28.15 -35.21 11.57
N GLN A 4 27.00 -34.87 12.15
CA GLN A 4 26.06 -33.98 11.47
C GLN A 4 26.80 -32.70 11.17
N ILE A 5 27.15 -32.48 9.91
CA ILE A 5 27.69 -31.19 9.46
C ILE A 5 26.66 -30.15 9.87
N GLN A 6 27.03 -29.38 10.88
CA GLN A 6 26.16 -28.35 11.44
C GLN A 6 25.93 -27.31 10.32
N LYS A 7 24.72 -27.28 9.76
CA LYS A 7 24.36 -26.28 8.74
C LYS A 7 24.48 -24.89 9.35
N TYR A 8 25.35 -24.07 8.81
CA TYR A 8 25.56 -22.70 9.26
C TYR A 8 24.35 -21.78 8.95
N LEU A 9 23.60 -22.10 7.93
CA LEU A 9 22.39 -21.40 7.52
C LEU A 9 21.46 -22.44 6.89
N ASP A 10 20.20 -22.44 7.29
CA ASP A 10 19.15 -23.22 6.67
C ASP A 10 18.20 -22.28 5.91
N VAL A 11 18.04 -22.51 4.61
CA VAL A 11 17.17 -21.68 3.75
C VAL A 11 16.18 -22.62 3.06
N ALA A 12 14.90 -22.34 3.21
CA ALA A 12 13.84 -23.16 2.63
C ALA A 12 12.76 -22.31 1.94
N LEU A 13 12.21 -22.85 0.86
CA LEU A 13 11.07 -22.29 0.14
C LEU A 13 9.84 -23.16 0.39
N TYR A 14 8.80 -22.56 0.94
CA TYR A 14 7.48 -23.14 1.15
C TYR A 14 6.47 -22.48 0.19
N PRO A 15 5.27 -23.05 0.01
CA PRO A 15 4.25 -22.47 -0.87
C PRO A 15 3.80 -21.06 -0.46
N ASP A 16 3.88 -20.73 0.84
CA ASP A 16 3.40 -19.48 1.43
C ASP A 16 4.51 -18.56 1.93
N ARG A 17 5.76 -19.02 1.97
CA ARG A 17 6.89 -18.24 2.53
C ARG A 17 8.26 -18.77 2.15
N LEU A 18 9.26 -17.91 2.24
CA LEU A 18 10.67 -18.29 2.32
C LEU A 18 11.13 -18.16 3.77
N THR A 19 12.00 -19.05 4.22
CA THR A 19 12.58 -18.99 5.57
C THR A 19 14.08 -19.05 5.51
N ALA A 20 14.74 -18.39 6.46
CA ALA A 20 16.16 -18.56 6.74
C ALA A 20 16.37 -18.66 8.25
N ALA A 21 17.21 -19.60 8.68
CA ALA A 21 17.54 -19.84 10.08
C ALA A 21 19.06 -20.03 10.23
N ARG A 22 19.63 -19.38 11.23
CA ARG A 22 21.06 -19.48 11.58
C ARG A 22 21.27 -20.24 12.90
N PRO A 23 22.44 -20.87 13.11
CA PRO A 23 22.75 -21.56 14.35
C PRO A 23 22.76 -20.67 15.60
N ASP A 24 22.98 -19.37 15.43
CA ASP A 24 22.94 -18.38 16.52
C ASP A 24 21.51 -18.04 17.00
N GLY A 25 20.50 -18.68 16.43
CA GLY A 25 19.09 -18.52 16.80
C GLY A 25 18.36 -17.43 16.01
N ARG A 26 19.04 -16.67 15.16
CA ARG A 26 18.36 -15.74 14.26
C ARG A 26 17.58 -16.53 13.22
N ASN A 27 16.29 -16.23 13.10
CA ASN A 27 15.43 -16.78 12.08
C ASN A 27 14.54 -15.70 11.49
N VAL A 28 14.14 -15.89 10.24
CA VAL A 28 13.25 -14.99 9.52
C VAL A 28 12.37 -15.76 8.57
N ALA A 29 11.14 -15.27 8.41
CA ALA A 29 10.23 -15.74 7.38
C ALA A 29 9.80 -14.54 6.52
N MET A 30 9.93 -14.69 5.21
CA MET A 30 9.43 -13.73 4.23
C MET A 30 8.18 -14.30 3.58
N PRO A 31 7.01 -13.69 3.76
CA PRO A 31 5.76 -14.19 3.23
C PRO A 31 5.70 -14.07 1.69
N ILE A 32 4.91 -14.94 1.07
CA ILE A 32 4.51 -14.84 -0.32
C ILE A 32 3.10 -14.26 -0.33
N TYR A 33 2.90 -13.15 -1.03
CA TYR A 33 1.61 -12.47 -1.15
C TYR A 33 0.96 -12.75 -2.51
N PRO A 34 -0.01 -13.69 -2.61
CA PRO A 34 -0.71 -13.98 -3.87
C PRO A 34 -1.47 -12.75 -4.41
N GLN A 35 -1.91 -11.86 -3.53
CA GLN A 35 -2.57 -10.60 -3.91
C GLN A 35 -1.66 -9.73 -4.77
N LEU A 36 -0.38 -9.58 -4.39
CA LEU A 36 0.60 -8.82 -5.16
C LEU A 36 0.98 -9.52 -6.47
N GLN A 37 1.06 -10.86 -6.47
CA GLN A 37 1.36 -11.63 -7.67
C GLN A 37 0.26 -11.51 -8.74
N ASN A 38 -0.99 -11.37 -8.31
CA ASN A 38 -2.15 -11.22 -9.18
C ASN A 38 -2.53 -9.75 -9.45
N SER A 39 -1.83 -8.79 -8.84
CA SER A 39 -2.07 -7.37 -9.05
C SER A 39 -1.66 -6.94 -10.46
N GLU A 40 -2.48 -6.13 -11.10
CA GLU A 40 -2.16 -5.51 -12.40
C GLU A 40 -0.89 -4.65 -12.32
N LYS A 41 -0.68 -3.99 -11.19
CA LYS A 41 0.43 -3.04 -10.99
C LYS A 41 1.70 -3.69 -10.46
N PHE A 42 1.58 -4.67 -9.57
CA PHE A 42 2.71 -5.31 -8.90
C PHE A 42 3.05 -6.70 -9.46
N GLY A 43 2.11 -7.37 -10.14
CA GLY A 43 2.25 -8.78 -10.52
C GLY A 43 3.53 -9.09 -11.30
N GLY A 44 3.90 -8.25 -12.27
CA GLY A 44 5.12 -8.44 -13.06
C GLY A 44 6.40 -8.44 -12.20
N VAL A 45 6.59 -7.39 -11.37
CA VAL A 45 7.79 -7.25 -10.53
C VAL A 45 7.82 -8.27 -9.39
N THR A 46 6.66 -8.59 -8.81
CA THR A 46 6.54 -9.54 -7.70
C THR A 46 6.80 -10.98 -8.16
N ASN A 47 6.27 -11.39 -9.31
CA ASN A 47 6.53 -12.72 -9.88
C ASN A 47 8.00 -12.89 -10.27
N ALA A 48 8.61 -11.87 -10.87
CA ALA A 48 10.05 -11.87 -11.17
C ALA A 48 10.89 -11.99 -9.90
N PHE A 49 10.54 -11.25 -8.84
CA PHE A 49 11.20 -11.30 -7.54
C PHE A 49 11.12 -12.70 -6.93
N TYR A 50 9.93 -13.31 -6.81
CA TYR A 50 9.79 -14.64 -6.22
C TYR A 50 10.48 -15.72 -7.05
N THR A 51 10.54 -15.58 -8.38
CA THR A 51 11.32 -16.47 -9.25
C THR A 51 12.81 -16.37 -8.90
N SER A 52 13.36 -15.15 -8.80
CA SER A 52 14.74 -14.91 -8.42
C SER A 52 15.06 -15.40 -7.01
N ALA A 53 14.13 -15.17 -6.06
CA ALA A 53 14.24 -15.68 -4.69
C ALA A 53 14.29 -17.21 -4.65
N GLY A 54 13.46 -17.90 -5.42
CA GLY A 54 13.46 -19.36 -5.53
C GLY A 54 14.76 -19.91 -6.14
N ILE A 55 15.31 -19.24 -7.14
CA ILE A 55 16.63 -19.59 -7.73
C ILE A 55 17.73 -19.41 -6.67
N PHE A 56 17.71 -18.28 -5.97
CA PHE A 56 18.66 -17.97 -4.89
C PHE A 56 18.63 -19.05 -3.80
N VAL A 57 17.45 -19.43 -3.29
CA VAL A 57 17.30 -20.46 -2.24
C VAL A 57 17.91 -21.77 -2.67
N LYS A 58 17.65 -22.22 -3.90
CA LYS A 58 18.24 -23.46 -4.45
C LYS A 58 19.76 -23.37 -4.56
N ALA A 59 20.27 -22.26 -5.06
CA ALA A 59 21.73 -22.06 -5.19
C ALA A 59 22.40 -21.99 -3.81
N ALA A 60 21.81 -21.28 -2.85
CA ALA A 60 22.31 -21.16 -1.49
C ALA A 60 22.36 -22.53 -0.79
N ALA A 61 21.28 -23.33 -0.87
CA ALA A 61 21.25 -24.67 -0.29
C ALA A 61 22.41 -25.57 -0.82
N ASN A 62 22.66 -25.56 -2.13
CA ASN A 62 23.71 -26.35 -2.75
C ASN A 62 25.13 -25.87 -2.37
N ARG A 63 25.35 -24.56 -2.20
CA ARG A 63 26.65 -23.99 -1.86
C ARG A 63 26.99 -24.12 -0.38
N MET A 64 26.00 -24.00 0.51
CA MET A 64 26.19 -24.12 1.95
C MET A 64 26.62 -25.51 2.40
N GLU A 65 26.39 -26.55 1.60
CA GLU A 65 26.95 -27.88 1.83
C GLU A 65 28.47 -27.93 1.63
N ARG A 66 29.05 -26.95 0.96
CA ARG A 66 30.45 -26.93 0.53
C ARG A 66 31.30 -25.82 1.15
N LEU A 67 30.67 -24.80 1.74
CA LEU A 67 31.34 -23.63 2.30
C LEU A 67 31.24 -23.63 3.82
N SER A 68 32.33 -23.17 4.49
CA SER A 68 32.28 -22.78 5.89
C SER A 68 31.43 -21.50 6.07
N ASP A 69 31.05 -21.16 7.31
CA ASP A 69 30.36 -19.91 7.63
C ASP A 69 31.14 -18.67 7.16
N ILE A 70 32.45 -18.68 7.33
CA ILE A 70 33.34 -17.59 6.86
C ILE A 70 33.32 -17.51 5.33
N GLY A 71 33.47 -18.64 4.64
CA GLY A 71 33.41 -18.67 3.19
C GLY A 71 32.04 -18.27 2.62
N TRP A 72 30.94 -18.57 3.34
CA TRP A 72 29.62 -18.07 2.96
C TRP A 72 29.52 -16.55 3.09
N LYS A 73 29.96 -15.95 4.21
CA LYS A 73 29.96 -14.49 4.41
C LYS A 73 30.65 -13.73 3.29
N GLU A 74 31.78 -14.25 2.80
CA GLU A 74 32.55 -13.63 1.72
C GLU A 74 31.79 -13.59 0.38
N VAL A 75 30.89 -14.55 0.12
CA VAL A 75 30.19 -14.66 -1.15
C VAL A 75 28.70 -14.26 -1.09
N ALA A 76 28.13 -14.25 0.11
CA ALA A 76 26.69 -14.08 0.33
C ALA A 76 26.10 -12.83 -0.32
N VAL A 77 26.76 -11.69 -0.18
CA VAL A 77 26.30 -10.43 -0.77
C VAL A 77 26.26 -10.51 -2.30
N ASN A 78 27.25 -11.17 -2.91
CA ASN A 78 27.28 -11.37 -4.37
C ASN A 78 26.15 -12.31 -4.84
N GLU A 79 25.89 -13.37 -4.08
CA GLU A 79 24.82 -14.32 -4.38
C GLU A 79 23.43 -13.69 -4.20
N LEU A 80 23.32 -12.72 -3.29
CA LEU A 80 22.07 -11.97 -3.05
C LEU A 80 21.78 -10.90 -4.10
N LYS A 81 22.71 -10.54 -4.99
CA LYS A 81 22.51 -9.47 -5.97
C LYS A 81 21.19 -9.56 -6.76
N PRO A 82 20.78 -10.72 -7.31
CA PRO A 82 19.51 -10.83 -8.02
C PRO A 82 18.29 -10.61 -7.10
N PHE A 83 18.39 -11.07 -5.84
CA PHE A 83 17.37 -10.87 -4.82
C PHE A 83 17.26 -9.38 -4.43
N ILE A 84 18.39 -8.71 -4.19
CA ILE A 84 18.47 -7.28 -3.89
C ILE A 84 17.91 -6.45 -5.05
N SER A 85 18.30 -6.75 -6.29
CA SER A 85 17.78 -6.08 -7.48
C SER A 85 16.26 -6.26 -7.63
N GLY A 86 15.74 -7.46 -7.36
CA GLY A 86 14.30 -7.71 -7.36
C GLY A 86 13.57 -6.92 -6.26
N THR A 87 14.15 -6.85 -5.05
CA THR A 87 13.60 -6.05 -3.95
C THR A 87 13.60 -4.55 -4.29
N ALA A 88 14.68 -4.06 -4.93
CA ALA A 88 14.77 -2.69 -5.41
C ALA A 88 13.68 -2.37 -6.45
N ALA A 89 13.40 -3.30 -7.38
CA ALA A 89 12.34 -3.13 -8.35
C ALA A 89 10.95 -3.03 -7.68
N ILE A 90 10.68 -3.86 -6.65
CA ILE A 90 9.42 -3.74 -5.88
C ILE A 90 9.38 -2.39 -5.15
N LEU A 91 10.45 -1.96 -4.48
CA LEU A 91 10.50 -0.67 -3.78
C LEU A 91 10.21 0.49 -4.74
N LYS A 92 10.78 0.47 -5.93
CA LYS A 92 10.52 1.48 -6.97
C LYS A 92 9.06 1.47 -7.44
N ALA A 93 8.49 0.29 -7.69
CA ALA A 93 7.09 0.16 -8.06
C ALA A 93 6.16 0.65 -6.95
N THR A 94 6.49 0.36 -5.69
CA THR A 94 5.76 0.81 -4.49
C THR A 94 5.78 2.33 -4.38
N ARG A 95 6.94 2.98 -4.54
CA ARG A 95 7.05 4.45 -4.52
C ARG A 95 6.23 5.09 -5.62
N ASN A 96 6.37 4.61 -6.86
CA ASN A 96 5.61 5.15 -8.00
C ASN A 96 4.09 5.01 -7.76
N ARG A 97 3.65 3.86 -7.25
CA ARG A 97 2.24 3.63 -6.96
C ARG A 97 1.72 4.50 -5.82
N ASN A 98 2.52 4.70 -4.78
CA ASN A 98 2.18 5.60 -3.68
C ASN A 98 2.04 7.06 -4.16
N ASP A 99 2.94 7.52 -5.02
CA ASP A 99 2.87 8.87 -5.61
C ASP A 99 1.60 9.05 -6.47
N GLU A 100 1.24 8.02 -7.26
CA GLU A 100 -0.04 8.01 -8.00
C GLU A 100 -1.24 8.12 -7.04
N LEU A 101 -1.24 7.38 -5.94
CA LEU A 101 -2.32 7.39 -4.96
C LEU A 101 -2.42 8.71 -4.20
N ILE A 102 -1.30 9.33 -3.88
CA ILE A 102 -1.26 10.69 -3.28
C ILE A 102 -1.89 11.69 -4.24
N ALA A 103 -1.54 11.64 -5.52
CA ALA A 103 -2.11 12.53 -6.53
C ALA A 103 -3.62 12.28 -6.72
N MET A 104 -4.05 11.00 -6.73
CA MET A 104 -5.48 10.64 -6.79
C MET A 104 -6.24 11.13 -5.55
N GLU A 105 -5.69 10.97 -4.34
CA GLU A 105 -6.31 11.45 -3.10
C GLU A 105 -6.50 12.96 -3.15
N ALA A 106 -5.47 13.70 -3.58
CA ALA A 106 -5.55 15.16 -3.72
C ALA A 106 -6.64 15.58 -4.71
N ASP A 107 -6.77 14.87 -5.86
CA ASP A 107 -7.84 15.13 -6.84
C ASP A 107 -9.23 14.78 -6.29
N PHE A 108 -9.36 13.70 -5.54
CA PHE A 108 -10.63 13.29 -4.93
C PHE A 108 -11.07 14.23 -3.80
N LEU A 109 -10.12 14.79 -3.05
CA LEU A 109 -10.39 15.76 -1.98
C LEU A 109 -10.67 17.16 -2.52
N ARG A 110 -10.29 17.44 -3.77
CA ARG A 110 -10.41 18.77 -4.34
C ARG A 110 -11.86 19.20 -4.44
N ARG A 111 -12.18 20.31 -3.76
CA ARG A 111 -13.48 20.96 -3.78
C ARG A 111 -13.31 22.44 -3.59
N ASP A 112 -13.75 23.20 -4.57
CA ASP A 112 -13.69 24.66 -4.52
C ASP A 112 -14.84 25.19 -3.68
N VAL A 113 -14.57 25.54 -2.43
CA VAL A 113 -15.49 26.25 -1.54
C VAL A 113 -15.04 27.71 -1.44
N ASP A 114 -15.96 28.64 -1.64
CA ASP A 114 -15.67 30.05 -1.49
C ASP A 114 -15.07 30.33 -0.09
N PRO A 115 -13.95 31.08 0.01
CA PRO A 115 -13.27 31.30 1.29
C PRO A 115 -14.14 31.95 2.38
N VAL A 116 -15.06 32.85 1.99
CA VAL A 116 -15.98 33.50 2.93
C VAL A 116 -16.97 32.46 3.46
N ARG A 117 -17.56 31.68 2.57
CA ARG A 117 -18.45 30.58 2.93
C ARG A 117 -17.75 29.53 3.80
N ALA A 118 -16.50 29.17 3.48
CA ALA A 118 -15.72 28.25 4.30
C ALA A 118 -15.47 28.79 5.71
N ALA A 119 -15.22 30.10 5.85
CA ALA A 119 -15.07 30.77 7.15
C ALA A 119 -16.37 30.77 7.95
N GLU A 120 -17.50 31.05 7.29
CA GLU A 120 -18.84 30.98 7.91
C GLU A 120 -19.18 29.57 8.41
N ILE A 121 -18.93 28.54 7.58
CA ILE A 121 -19.10 27.14 7.96
C ILE A 121 -18.26 26.83 9.20
N ARG A 122 -16.97 27.16 9.21
CA ARG A 122 -16.09 26.94 10.38
C ARG A 122 -16.58 27.66 11.62
N GLY A 123 -17.04 28.90 11.48
CA GLY A 123 -17.64 29.68 12.57
C GLY A 123 -18.88 28.99 13.15
N TYR A 124 -19.72 28.45 12.29
CA TYR A 124 -20.95 27.76 12.68
C TYR A 124 -20.64 26.43 13.40
N VAL A 125 -19.79 25.57 12.85
CA VAL A 125 -19.50 24.24 13.40
C VAL A 125 -18.64 24.29 14.67
N ARG A 126 -17.85 25.36 14.88
CA ARG A 126 -16.97 25.55 16.05
C ARG A 126 -17.70 25.42 17.39
N ASN A 127 -18.97 25.84 17.44
CA ASN A 127 -19.78 25.85 18.67
C ASN A 127 -20.72 24.63 18.79
N MET A 128 -20.65 23.69 17.84
CA MET A 128 -21.49 22.51 17.84
C MET A 128 -20.86 21.37 18.65
N ARG A 129 -21.70 20.40 19.04
CA ARG A 129 -21.20 19.14 19.60
C ARG A 129 -20.52 18.33 18.51
N LEU A 130 -19.48 17.60 18.87
CA LEU A 130 -18.70 16.79 17.91
C LEU A 130 -19.58 15.88 17.03
N ASN A 131 -20.57 15.21 17.65
CA ASN A 131 -21.48 14.33 16.90
C ASN A 131 -22.27 15.08 15.81
N ASP A 132 -22.72 16.31 16.10
CA ASP A 132 -23.47 17.11 15.14
C ASP A 132 -22.57 17.60 14.01
N VAL A 133 -21.31 18.00 14.35
CA VAL A 133 -20.28 18.34 13.37
C VAL A 133 -20.00 17.16 12.45
N MET A 134 -19.86 15.95 13.01
CA MET A 134 -19.64 14.74 12.24
C MET A 134 -20.79 14.44 11.30
N GLN A 135 -22.05 14.51 11.77
CA GLN A 135 -23.22 14.30 10.90
C GLN A 135 -23.25 15.28 9.75
N LEU A 136 -22.99 16.56 10.00
CA LEU A 136 -22.92 17.57 8.95
C LEU A 136 -21.81 17.31 7.95
N ALA A 137 -20.59 17.01 8.43
CA ALA A 137 -19.45 16.74 7.58
C ALA A 137 -19.66 15.49 6.70
N LEU A 138 -20.28 14.43 7.25
CA LEU A 138 -20.55 13.20 6.51
C LEU A 138 -21.62 13.40 5.42
N SER A 139 -22.56 14.32 5.63
CA SER A 139 -23.68 14.58 4.69
C SER A 139 -23.45 15.74 3.73
N ASN A 140 -22.50 16.64 4.02
CA ASN A 140 -22.27 17.85 3.25
C ASN A 140 -20.78 18.03 2.90
N ALA A 141 -20.47 17.91 1.62
CA ALA A 141 -19.11 18.01 1.12
C ALA A 141 -18.45 19.39 1.33
N ASP A 142 -19.21 20.49 1.30
CA ASP A 142 -18.69 21.84 1.57
C ASP A 142 -18.27 21.96 3.04
N VAL A 143 -19.04 21.38 3.95
CA VAL A 143 -18.72 21.34 5.39
C VAL A 143 -17.48 20.48 5.62
N ALA A 144 -17.40 19.29 5.02
CA ALA A 144 -16.24 18.43 5.11
C ALA A 144 -14.97 19.14 4.61
N SER A 145 -15.04 19.78 3.43
CA SER A 145 -13.92 20.53 2.86
C SER A 145 -13.51 21.70 3.78
N ALA A 146 -14.45 22.51 4.24
CA ALA A 146 -14.16 23.66 5.11
C ALA A 146 -13.52 23.23 6.45
N ILE A 147 -13.89 22.07 7.00
CA ILE A 147 -13.29 21.50 8.21
C ILE A 147 -11.85 21.03 7.93
N LEU A 148 -11.63 20.31 6.83
CA LEU A 148 -10.30 19.80 6.48
C LEU A 148 -9.30 20.93 6.19
N ASP A 149 -9.74 22.00 5.52
CA ASP A 149 -8.91 23.16 5.20
C ASP A 149 -8.55 24.02 6.44
N GLY A 150 -9.33 23.91 7.50
CA GLY A 150 -9.13 24.71 8.71
C GLY A 150 -9.38 23.92 10.00
N ARG A 151 -8.94 22.66 10.07
CA ARG A 151 -9.18 21.74 11.19
C ARG A 151 -8.79 22.31 12.55
N GLU A 152 -7.68 23.03 12.62
CA GLU A 152 -7.17 23.67 13.84
C GLU A 152 -8.13 24.73 14.39
N LEU A 153 -8.93 25.35 13.51
CA LEU A 153 -9.88 26.41 13.86
C LEU A 153 -11.21 25.84 14.38
N VAL A 154 -11.50 24.57 14.13
CA VAL A 154 -12.79 23.93 14.44
C VAL A 154 -12.71 23.03 15.68
N GLY A 155 -11.51 22.58 16.07
CA GLY A 155 -11.31 21.70 17.23
C GLY A 155 -11.79 20.26 17.01
N VAL A 156 -11.83 19.80 15.77
CA VAL A 156 -12.14 18.40 15.43
C VAL A 156 -10.93 17.52 15.77
N PRO A 157 -11.10 16.43 16.54
CA PRO A 157 -10.00 15.55 16.92
C PRO A 157 -9.42 14.81 15.70
N ASP A 158 -8.11 14.56 15.71
CA ASP A 158 -7.40 13.88 14.62
C ASP A 158 -7.99 12.51 14.29
N THR A 159 -8.57 11.81 15.28
CA THR A 159 -9.25 10.52 15.10
C THR A 159 -10.49 10.59 14.21
N ALA A 160 -11.10 11.76 14.05
CA ALA A 160 -12.27 11.96 13.21
C ALA A 160 -11.92 12.36 11.76
N ILE A 161 -10.72 12.87 11.54
CA ILE A 161 -10.25 13.35 10.22
C ILE A 161 -10.34 12.29 9.13
N PRO A 162 -9.93 11.02 9.34
CA PRO A 162 -10.04 9.99 8.31
C PRO A 162 -11.48 9.77 7.82
N ALA A 163 -12.46 9.77 8.73
CA ALA A 163 -13.87 9.59 8.38
C ALA A 163 -14.41 10.79 7.56
N ILE A 164 -14.03 12.02 7.92
CA ILE A 164 -14.40 13.23 7.18
C ILE A 164 -13.77 13.23 5.78
N LYS A 165 -12.49 12.86 5.66
CA LYS A 165 -11.82 12.71 4.36
C LYS A 165 -12.52 11.70 3.48
N GLU A 166 -12.83 10.53 4.02
CA GLU A 166 -13.52 9.47 3.28
C GLU A 166 -14.89 9.93 2.77
N ALA A 167 -15.67 10.61 3.63
CA ALA A 167 -16.97 11.16 3.25
C ALA A 167 -16.84 12.22 2.16
N LEU A 168 -15.85 13.12 2.25
CA LEU A 168 -15.59 14.13 1.22
C LEU A 168 -15.24 13.46 -0.13
N ILE A 169 -14.34 12.49 -0.13
CA ILE A 169 -13.97 11.73 -1.32
C ILE A 169 -15.21 11.07 -1.92
N GLN A 170 -16.01 10.37 -1.10
CA GLN A 170 -17.21 9.69 -1.57
C GLN A 170 -18.21 10.68 -2.19
N ASN A 171 -18.49 11.80 -1.53
CA ASN A 171 -19.41 12.82 -2.02
C ASN A 171 -18.92 13.47 -3.32
N ASN A 172 -17.62 13.76 -3.42
CA ASN A 172 -17.04 14.34 -4.64
C ASN A 172 -17.08 13.33 -5.80
N LEU A 173 -16.81 12.04 -5.56
CA LEU A 173 -16.92 11.00 -6.57
C LEU A 173 -18.37 10.84 -7.04
N ILE A 174 -19.36 10.81 -6.13
CA ILE A 174 -20.77 10.74 -6.48
C ILE A 174 -21.17 11.96 -7.33
N ALA A 175 -20.76 13.16 -6.95
CA ALA A 175 -21.05 14.38 -7.72
C ALA A 175 -20.43 14.33 -9.13
N ARG A 176 -19.18 13.86 -9.25
CA ARG A 176 -18.48 13.64 -10.53
C ARG A 176 -19.25 12.66 -11.42
N TYR A 177 -19.64 11.50 -10.87
CA TYR A 177 -20.39 10.49 -11.61
C TYR A 177 -21.82 10.91 -11.93
N ALA A 178 -22.47 11.73 -11.09
CA ALA A 178 -23.80 12.28 -11.40
C ALA A 178 -23.79 13.19 -12.65
N GLY A 179 -22.66 13.80 -12.95
CA GLY A 179 -22.44 14.52 -14.22
C GLY A 179 -22.34 13.60 -15.45
N MET A 180 -21.90 12.36 -15.25
CA MET A 180 -21.64 11.38 -16.32
C MET A 180 -22.86 10.47 -16.59
N TYR A 181 -23.52 10.00 -15.53
CA TYR A 181 -24.66 9.10 -15.63
C TYR A 181 -25.96 9.90 -15.73
N LYS A 182 -26.72 9.66 -16.80
CA LYS A 182 -28.00 10.31 -17.03
C LYS A 182 -29.13 9.27 -17.12
N LEU A 183 -30.25 9.59 -16.52
CA LEU A 183 -31.46 8.82 -16.67
C LEU A 183 -31.86 8.79 -18.16
N GLN A 184 -32.20 7.59 -18.64
CA GLN A 184 -32.69 7.40 -19.99
C GLN A 184 -34.23 7.27 -19.96
N PRO A 185 -34.93 7.92 -20.90
CA PRO A 185 -36.38 7.69 -21.04
C PRO A 185 -36.71 6.20 -21.28
N ASP A 186 -37.73 5.72 -20.63
CA ASP A 186 -38.26 4.36 -20.81
C ASP A 186 -39.76 4.38 -21.17
N LEU A 187 -40.33 3.19 -21.47
CA LEU A 187 -41.74 3.08 -21.84
C LEU A 187 -42.71 3.52 -20.74
N LYS A 188 -42.29 3.57 -19.47
CA LYS A 188 -43.08 4.01 -18.32
C LYS A 188 -42.89 5.49 -18.05
N ASN A 189 -41.71 6.04 -18.37
CA ASN A 189 -41.29 7.39 -18.05
C ASN A 189 -40.64 8.07 -19.28
N LEU A 190 -41.46 8.40 -20.27
CA LEU A 190 -41.03 8.96 -21.57
C LEU A 190 -40.30 10.32 -21.45
N LEU A 191 -40.53 11.06 -20.36
CA LEU A 191 -39.93 12.37 -20.11
C LEU A 191 -38.81 12.32 -19.03
N GLN A 192 -38.40 11.12 -18.64
CA GLN A 192 -37.34 10.96 -17.64
C GLN A 192 -36.04 11.58 -18.15
N SER A 193 -35.46 12.48 -17.35
CA SER A 193 -34.23 13.18 -17.68
C SER A 193 -33.53 13.62 -16.40
N GLY A 194 -32.24 13.96 -16.51
CA GLY A 194 -31.43 14.42 -15.40
C GLY A 194 -30.39 13.39 -14.96
N PRO A 195 -29.67 13.64 -13.86
CA PRO A 195 -28.63 12.73 -13.38
C PRO A 195 -29.24 11.44 -12.80
N ASP A 196 -28.62 10.31 -13.12
CA ASP A 196 -28.90 9.03 -12.45
C ASP A 196 -28.08 8.94 -11.16
N ILE A 197 -28.68 9.42 -10.07
CA ILE A 197 -28.02 9.45 -8.74
C ILE A 197 -27.72 8.04 -8.24
N ASN A 198 -28.57 7.04 -8.52
CA ASN A 198 -28.31 5.66 -8.08
C ASN A 198 -27.10 5.07 -8.78
N ALA A 199 -27.01 5.20 -10.10
CA ALA A 199 -25.83 4.77 -10.85
C ALA A 199 -24.58 5.53 -10.41
N ALA A 200 -24.67 6.84 -10.16
CA ALA A 200 -23.56 7.65 -9.66
C ALA A 200 -23.09 7.21 -8.26
N GLN A 201 -24.02 6.87 -7.36
CA GLN A 201 -23.67 6.34 -6.03
C GLN A 201 -22.95 5.00 -6.11
N VAL A 202 -23.42 4.08 -6.96
CA VAL A 202 -22.77 2.79 -7.16
C VAL A 202 -21.36 2.99 -7.72
N ALA A 203 -21.21 3.80 -8.77
CA ALA A 203 -19.92 4.09 -9.38
C ALA A 203 -18.95 4.80 -8.42
N GLY A 204 -19.44 5.77 -7.63
CA GLY A 204 -18.62 6.47 -6.63
C GLY A 204 -18.13 5.56 -5.51
N LYS A 205 -19.01 4.67 -5.01
CA LYS A 205 -18.61 3.65 -4.01
C LYS A 205 -17.57 2.67 -4.57
N GLN A 206 -17.75 2.23 -5.82
CA GLN A 206 -16.81 1.33 -6.48
C GLN A 206 -15.44 1.99 -6.67
N ALA A 207 -15.41 3.26 -7.10
CA ALA A 207 -14.16 4.01 -7.26
C ALA A 207 -13.43 4.19 -5.92
N LEU A 208 -14.16 4.48 -4.83
CA LEU A 208 -13.59 4.55 -3.49
C LEU A 208 -13.05 3.18 -3.02
N ALA A 209 -13.77 2.10 -3.28
CA ALA A 209 -13.32 0.75 -2.95
C ALA A 209 -12.05 0.38 -3.71
N ASN A 210 -11.98 0.69 -5.00
CA ASN A 210 -10.78 0.47 -5.82
C ASN A 210 -9.58 1.28 -5.32
N TYR A 211 -9.79 2.52 -4.90
CA TYR A 211 -8.75 3.35 -4.30
C TYR A 211 -8.24 2.75 -2.99
N LYS A 212 -9.14 2.28 -2.10
CA LYS A 212 -8.75 1.61 -0.85
C LYS A 212 -7.96 0.33 -1.12
N SER A 213 -8.44 -0.52 -2.02
CA SER A 213 -7.73 -1.74 -2.42
C SER A 213 -6.33 -1.45 -2.96
N ALA A 214 -6.16 -0.37 -3.72
CA ALA A 214 -4.85 0.03 -4.19
C ALA A 214 -3.91 0.52 -3.06
N LYS A 215 -4.45 1.15 -2.00
CA LYS A 215 -3.66 1.48 -0.79
C LYS A 215 -3.23 0.22 -0.05
N ASP A 216 -4.14 -0.75 0.11
CA ASP A 216 -3.83 -2.03 0.75
C ASP A 216 -2.72 -2.78 -0.02
N GLU A 217 -2.73 -2.73 -1.36
CA GLU A 217 -1.65 -3.31 -2.19
C GLU A 217 -0.29 -2.62 -1.94
N VAL A 218 -0.26 -1.30 -1.79
CA VAL A 218 0.97 -0.56 -1.45
C VAL A 218 1.49 -0.97 -0.08
N GLU A 219 0.63 -1.06 0.93
CA GLU A 219 1.01 -1.51 2.28
C GLU A 219 1.57 -2.94 2.28
N LEU A 220 0.96 -3.85 1.50
CA LEU A 220 1.48 -5.21 1.33
C LEU A 220 2.84 -5.21 0.63
N ALA A 221 3.03 -4.37 -0.39
CA ALA A 221 4.31 -4.26 -1.11
C ALA A 221 5.42 -3.68 -0.20
N GLU A 222 5.12 -2.69 0.63
CA GLU A 222 6.04 -2.19 1.66
C GLU A 222 6.41 -3.28 2.67
N SER A 223 5.43 -4.04 3.15
CA SER A 223 5.65 -5.18 4.04
C SER A 223 6.54 -6.25 3.41
N LEU A 224 6.37 -6.52 2.10
CA LEU A 224 7.23 -7.44 1.36
C LEU A 224 8.67 -6.92 1.29
N VAL A 225 8.88 -5.63 0.99
CA VAL A 225 10.22 -5.01 0.97
C VAL A 225 10.91 -5.12 2.32
N HIS A 226 10.20 -4.82 3.42
CA HIS A 226 10.72 -4.97 4.78
C HIS A 226 11.09 -6.42 5.12
N SER A 227 10.23 -7.36 4.74
CA SER A 227 10.49 -8.79 4.96
C SER A 227 11.67 -9.30 4.13
N ALA A 228 11.80 -8.83 2.89
CA ALA A 228 12.92 -9.15 2.01
C ALA A 228 14.25 -8.58 2.54
N LEU A 229 14.23 -7.35 3.07
CA LEU A 229 15.39 -6.73 3.72
C LEU A 229 15.85 -7.57 4.92
N ASN A 230 14.93 -7.93 5.82
CA ASN A 230 15.24 -8.76 6.99
C ASN A 230 15.76 -10.14 6.57
N PHE A 231 15.18 -10.75 5.55
CA PHE A 231 15.63 -12.04 5.01
C PHE A 231 17.07 -11.96 4.50
N ALA A 232 17.36 -10.95 3.66
CA ALA A 232 18.68 -10.76 3.11
C ALA A 232 19.75 -10.49 4.20
N ALA A 233 19.41 -9.71 5.23
CA ALA A 233 20.29 -9.40 6.34
C ALA A 233 20.65 -10.67 7.15
N VAL A 234 19.67 -11.53 7.45
CA VAL A 234 19.91 -12.81 8.13
C VAL A 234 20.76 -13.73 7.25
N VAL A 235 20.47 -13.82 5.96
CA VAL A 235 21.20 -14.68 5.02
C VAL A 235 22.64 -14.24 4.86
N ALA A 236 22.90 -12.94 4.70
CA ALA A 236 24.25 -12.40 4.50
C ALA A 236 25.06 -12.23 5.80
N ASP A 237 24.38 -12.30 6.96
CA ASP A 237 24.98 -12.02 8.27
C ASP A 237 25.52 -10.58 8.38
N VAL A 238 24.73 -9.63 7.89
CA VAL A 238 25.02 -8.20 7.94
C VAL A 238 23.85 -7.44 8.58
N SER A 239 24.01 -6.15 8.82
CA SER A 239 22.93 -5.34 9.38
C SER A 239 21.84 -5.04 8.33
N ASN A 240 20.63 -4.76 8.81
CA ASN A 240 19.54 -4.29 7.94
C ASN A 240 19.90 -2.98 7.23
N ALA A 241 20.71 -2.12 7.84
CA ALA A 241 21.15 -0.86 7.24
C ALA A 241 22.03 -1.11 6.00
N ASP A 242 22.98 -2.06 6.10
CA ASP A 242 23.87 -2.41 4.98
C ASP A 242 23.06 -2.96 3.78
N ILE A 243 22.07 -3.84 4.04
CA ILE A 243 21.20 -4.35 2.98
C ILE A 243 20.32 -3.24 2.40
N PHE A 244 19.80 -2.34 3.24
CA PHE A 244 18.98 -1.23 2.76
C PHE A 244 19.77 -0.31 1.82
N ASP A 245 21.02 -0.01 2.14
CA ASP A 245 21.88 0.80 1.27
C ASP A 245 22.11 0.11 -0.08
N LEU A 246 22.36 -1.20 -0.10
CA LEU A 246 22.46 -1.97 -1.35
C LEU A 246 21.16 -1.95 -2.18
N ILE A 247 20.02 -2.08 -1.52
CA ILE A 247 18.71 -1.98 -2.20
C ILE A 247 18.50 -0.57 -2.78
N LYS A 248 18.88 0.47 -2.03
CA LYS A 248 18.75 1.86 -2.45
C LYS A 248 19.65 2.19 -3.65
N GLU A 249 20.87 1.65 -3.68
CA GLU A 249 21.79 1.81 -4.80
C GLU A 249 21.29 1.11 -6.07
N ALA A 250 20.51 0.03 -5.91
CA ALA A 250 19.96 -0.75 -7.01
C ALA A 250 18.58 -0.24 -7.51
N ALA A 251 17.88 0.66 -6.77
CA ALA A 251 16.56 1.20 -7.08
C ALA A 251 16.62 2.43 -7.99
#